data_f0acd0849d94e95c615f79987fe5aa6a
#
_entry.id   f0acd0849d94e95c615f79987fe5aa6a
#
_cell.length_a   1.000
_cell.length_b   1.000
_cell.length_c   1.000
_cell.angle_alpha   90.00
_cell.angle_beta   90.00
_cell.angle_gamma   90.00
#
_symmetry.space_group_name_H-M   'P 1'
#
loop_
_entity.id
_entity.type
_entity.pdbx_description
1 polymer ?
#
loop_
_entity_poly.entity_id
_entity_poly.type
_entity_poly.pdbx_seq_one_letter_code
_entity_poly.pdbx_strand_id
1 'polypeptide(L)'
;KLMEDAIKLGCKTSFENKFRSIRYNTNTNENRKMTIKGTVKDITTDYVINAAGGNSLDIAHDLNLAKEFTDLNFRGEYWIAPQKYNALTKRSIYSVPRNTEYPFLDPHWIIRSDGRCEVGPNAVPVFGPYAYTPYDNLMKVVPKIFSSCKIGVLKLFLNKQFLQLVSNEFSSSFSKTNMVNRVRRFLPSLNPHDFKQRGMAGIRTILIDKNGEFASESLVVEDDSSLHILNYNSPGATGALPVAANIARTLVQKNIVNSTSKQINFPFSDEI
;
A
#
# COMPACT_ATOMS: atom_id res chain seq x y z
N LYS A 1 -15.06 -12.65 7.58
CA LYS A 1 -15.47 -12.48 8.99
C LYS A 1 -15.58 -11.00 9.36
N LEU A 2 -14.49 -10.18 9.33
CA LEU A 2 -14.56 -8.75 9.72
C LEU A 2 -15.68 -7.98 9.01
N MET A 3 -15.84 -8.19 7.69
CA MET A 3 -16.90 -7.53 6.92
C MET A 3 -18.30 -8.01 7.31
N GLU A 4 -18.48 -9.30 7.56
CA GLU A 4 -19.74 -9.86 8.03
C GLU A 4 -20.12 -9.28 9.41
N ASP A 5 -19.14 -9.13 10.28
CA ASP A 5 -19.34 -8.53 11.60
C ASP A 5 -19.69 -7.03 11.48
N ALA A 6 -19.03 -6.29 10.57
CA ALA A 6 -19.38 -4.91 10.29
C ALA A 6 -20.81 -4.77 9.74
N ILE A 7 -21.24 -5.64 8.84
CA ILE A 7 -22.61 -5.66 8.30
C ILE A 7 -23.62 -5.91 9.42
N LYS A 8 -23.36 -6.85 10.34
CA LYS A 8 -24.22 -7.13 11.50
C LYS A 8 -24.32 -5.91 12.43
N LEU A 9 -23.29 -5.08 12.48
CA LEU A 9 -23.27 -3.82 13.22
C LEU A 9 -23.92 -2.64 12.47
N GLY A 10 -24.51 -2.87 11.30
CA GLY A 10 -25.25 -1.87 10.53
C GLY A 10 -24.45 -1.21 9.40
N CYS A 11 -23.21 -1.61 9.14
CA CYS A 11 -22.47 -1.09 7.99
C CYS A 11 -23.12 -1.52 6.67
N LYS A 12 -23.28 -0.57 5.77
CA LYS A 12 -23.76 -0.83 4.41
C LYS A 12 -22.56 -0.98 3.48
N THR A 13 -22.55 -2.05 2.68
CA THR A 13 -21.51 -2.30 1.68
C THR A 13 -22.03 -2.03 0.28
N SER A 14 -21.17 -1.53 -0.60
CA SER A 14 -21.49 -1.30 -2.01
C SER A 14 -20.32 -1.82 -2.86
N PHE A 15 -20.39 -3.10 -3.21
CA PHE A 15 -19.43 -3.73 -4.11
C PHE A 15 -19.67 -3.26 -5.56
N GLU A 16 -18.62 -3.36 -6.40
CA GLU A 16 -18.64 -2.98 -7.82
C GLU A 16 -18.92 -1.49 -8.09
N ASN A 17 -19.12 -0.69 -7.05
CA ASN A 17 -19.28 0.75 -7.15
C ASN A 17 -17.90 1.42 -7.10
N LYS A 18 -17.21 1.45 -8.23
CA LYS A 18 -15.87 2.06 -8.33
C LYS A 18 -15.97 3.58 -8.15
N PHE A 19 -15.07 4.13 -7.33
CA PHE A 19 -14.90 5.57 -7.18
C PHE A 19 -14.57 6.23 -8.52
N ARG A 20 -15.18 7.40 -8.77
CA ARG A 20 -14.90 8.24 -9.94
C ARG A 20 -14.37 9.61 -9.54
N SER A 21 -15.02 10.27 -8.60
CA SER A 21 -14.61 11.58 -8.08
C SER A 21 -15.29 11.88 -6.75
N ILE A 22 -14.76 12.86 -6.02
CA ILE A 22 -15.34 13.39 -4.79
C ILE A 22 -15.35 14.91 -4.87
N ARG A 23 -16.37 15.55 -4.28
CA ARG A 23 -16.48 17.01 -4.20
C ARG A 23 -17.30 17.45 -3.02
N TYR A 24 -17.02 18.65 -2.54
CA TYR A 24 -17.89 19.35 -1.58
C TYR A 24 -19.18 19.83 -2.26
N ASN A 25 -20.29 19.77 -1.53
CA ASN A 25 -21.55 20.34 -1.98
C ASN A 25 -21.59 21.81 -1.59
N THR A 26 -21.70 22.71 -2.58
CA THR A 26 -21.60 24.16 -2.40
C THR A 26 -22.85 24.82 -1.82
N ASN A 27 -23.96 24.11 -1.64
CA ASN A 27 -25.28 24.69 -1.38
C ASN A 27 -25.81 24.57 0.06
N THR A 28 -24.99 24.26 1.05
CA THR A 28 -25.45 24.16 2.44
C THR A 28 -24.55 24.95 3.38
N ASN A 29 -25.08 26.00 3.98
CA ASN A 29 -24.37 26.89 4.90
C ASN A 29 -24.07 26.28 6.29
N GLU A 30 -24.48 25.05 6.59
CA GLU A 30 -24.39 24.51 7.95
C GLU A 30 -23.64 23.19 8.12
N ASN A 31 -23.48 22.39 7.08
CA ASN A 31 -22.62 21.20 7.13
C ASN A 31 -22.09 20.93 5.73
N ARG A 32 -20.77 20.92 5.57
CA ARG A 32 -20.10 20.60 4.29
C ARG A 32 -20.35 19.13 3.93
N LYS A 33 -21.51 18.84 3.33
CA LYS A 33 -21.76 17.51 2.77
C LYS A 33 -20.88 17.27 1.55
N MET A 34 -20.43 16.05 1.41
CA MET A 34 -19.66 15.60 0.23
C MET A 34 -20.48 14.64 -0.61
N THR A 35 -20.28 14.71 -1.92
CA THR A 35 -20.80 13.72 -2.85
C THR A 35 -19.64 12.94 -3.45
N ILE A 36 -19.68 11.63 -3.24
CA ILE A 36 -18.78 10.65 -3.86
C ILE A 36 -19.51 10.09 -5.08
N LYS A 37 -18.97 10.35 -6.26
CA LYS A 37 -19.48 9.73 -7.50
C LYS A 37 -18.93 8.33 -7.68
N GLY A 38 -19.82 7.39 -7.90
CA GLY A 38 -19.49 6.00 -8.19
C GLY A 38 -19.84 5.59 -9.62
N THR A 39 -19.48 4.37 -9.99
CA THR A 39 -19.86 3.81 -11.29
C THR A 39 -21.30 3.37 -11.34
N VAL A 40 -21.89 3.00 -10.21
CA VAL A 40 -23.26 2.46 -10.09
C VAL A 40 -24.18 3.47 -9.42
N LYS A 41 -23.73 4.06 -8.30
CA LYS A 41 -24.52 5.06 -7.56
C LYS A 41 -23.62 6.08 -6.91
N ASP A 42 -24.16 7.28 -6.73
CA ASP A 42 -23.54 8.34 -5.96
C ASP A 42 -23.90 8.19 -4.46
N ILE A 43 -22.99 8.64 -3.60
CA ILE A 43 -23.16 8.60 -2.14
C ILE A 43 -22.94 10.02 -1.61
N THR A 44 -23.91 10.53 -0.85
CA THR A 44 -23.77 11.79 -0.12
C THR A 44 -23.52 11.48 1.36
N THR A 45 -22.53 12.15 1.96
CA THR A 45 -22.13 11.91 3.34
C THR A 45 -21.61 13.19 3.98
N ASP A 46 -21.63 13.24 5.30
CA ASP A 46 -21.08 14.34 6.09
C ASP A 46 -19.56 14.19 6.31
N TYR A 47 -19.06 12.97 6.33
CA TYR A 47 -17.63 12.69 6.52
C TYR A 47 -17.15 11.51 5.68
N VAL A 48 -15.92 11.58 5.19
CA VAL A 48 -15.29 10.52 4.37
C VAL A 48 -14.01 10.04 5.02
N ILE A 49 -13.86 8.72 5.15
CA ILE A 49 -12.58 8.09 5.45
C ILE A 49 -12.07 7.42 4.18
N ASN A 50 -10.98 7.95 3.64
CA ASN A 50 -10.33 7.39 2.46
C ASN A 50 -9.24 6.41 2.88
N ALA A 51 -9.51 5.13 2.71
CA ALA A 51 -8.58 4.01 2.93
C ALA A 51 -8.38 3.20 1.63
N ALA A 52 -8.30 3.89 0.49
CA ALA A 52 -8.27 3.27 -0.85
C ALA A 52 -6.89 2.76 -1.28
N GLY A 53 -5.92 2.67 -0.34
CA GLY A 53 -4.58 2.14 -0.62
C GLY A 53 -3.86 2.94 -1.70
N GLY A 54 -3.41 2.29 -2.77
CA GLY A 54 -2.67 2.95 -3.85
C GLY A 54 -3.45 4.01 -4.64
N ASN A 55 -4.75 4.17 -4.42
CA ASN A 55 -5.54 5.26 -5.01
C ASN A 55 -5.84 6.39 -4.02
N SER A 56 -5.40 6.28 -2.77
CA SER A 56 -5.76 7.24 -1.72
C SER A 56 -5.27 8.66 -2.04
N LEU A 57 -4.09 8.79 -2.65
CA LEU A 57 -3.55 10.09 -3.01
C LEU A 57 -4.38 10.79 -4.10
N ASP A 58 -4.78 10.06 -5.15
CA ASP A 58 -5.61 10.63 -6.22
C ASP A 58 -6.94 11.16 -5.66
N ILE A 59 -7.54 10.43 -4.71
CA ILE A 59 -8.77 10.85 -4.02
C ILE A 59 -8.55 12.10 -3.15
N ALA A 60 -7.43 12.20 -2.45
CA ALA A 60 -7.07 13.40 -1.68
C ALA A 60 -6.83 14.59 -2.61
N HIS A 61 -6.20 14.37 -3.76
CA HIS A 61 -5.98 15.38 -4.77
C HIS A 61 -7.30 15.95 -5.35
N ASP A 62 -8.36 15.17 -5.48
CA ASP A 62 -9.68 15.66 -5.90
C ASP A 62 -10.23 16.73 -4.93
N LEU A 63 -9.85 16.66 -3.66
CA LEU A 63 -10.21 17.64 -2.62
C LEU A 63 -9.13 18.71 -2.41
N ASN A 64 -8.12 18.79 -3.26
CA ASN A 64 -6.97 19.70 -3.16
C ASN A 64 -6.08 19.48 -1.93
N LEU A 65 -6.11 18.29 -1.32
CA LEU A 65 -5.27 17.89 -0.20
C LEU A 65 -3.99 17.20 -0.70
N ALA A 66 -2.91 17.26 0.08
CA ALA A 66 -1.64 16.56 -0.15
C ALA A 66 -0.99 16.81 -1.53
N LYS A 67 -1.15 18.00 -2.10
CA LYS A 67 -0.62 18.36 -3.43
C LYS A 67 0.92 18.37 -3.51
N GLU A 68 1.58 18.39 -2.37
CA GLU A 68 3.04 18.30 -2.23
C GLU A 68 3.59 16.91 -2.47
N PHE A 69 2.73 15.88 -2.51
CA PHE A 69 3.11 14.49 -2.73
C PHE A 69 2.75 13.98 -4.12
N THR A 70 3.51 13.00 -4.58
CA THR A 70 3.16 12.09 -5.68
C THR A 70 3.40 10.64 -5.26
N ASP A 71 2.88 9.70 -6.03
CA ASP A 71 3.03 8.27 -5.73
C ASP A 71 3.97 7.58 -6.73
N LEU A 72 4.77 6.67 -6.21
CA LEU A 72 5.48 5.65 -6.97
C LEU A 72 5.02 4.26 -6.57
N ASN A 73 4.85 3.42 -7.56
CA ASN A 73 4.37 2.06 -7.37
C ASN A 73 5.51 1.07 -7.64
N PHE A 74 5.65 0.09 -6.76
CA PHE A 74 6.67 -0.95 -6.88
C PHE A 74 6.01 -2.32 -6.81
N ARG A 75 6.34 -3.19 -7.77
CA ARG A 75 5.88 -4.56 -7.80
C ARG A 75 6.93 -5.45 -7.14
N GLY A 76 6.50 -6.17 -6.10
CA GLY A 76 7.26 -7.23 -5.46
C GLY A 76 6.92 -8.58 -6.08
N GLU A 77 7.90 -9.25 -6.64
CA GLU A 77 7.76 -10.54 -7.28
C GLU A 77 8.39 -11.64 -6.44
N TYR A 78 7.83 -12.84 -6.54
CA TYR A 78 8.27 -14.00 -5.78
C TYR A 78 8.54 -15.20 -6.67
N TRP A 79 9.40 -16.12 -6.20
CA TRP A 79 9.59 -17.43 -6.75
C TRP A 79 9.20 -18.49 -5.73
N ILE A 80 8.30 -19.41 -6.12
CA ILE A 80 7.87 -20.51 -5.27
C ILE A 80 9.01 -21.53 -5.17
N ALA A 81 9.37 -21.85 -3.94
CA ALA A 81 10.35 -22.89 -3.66
C ALA A 81 9.74 -24.29 -3.89
N PRO A 82 10.48 -25.24 -4.45
CA PRO A 82 10.04 -26.62 -4.52
C PRO A 82 9.77 -27.21 -3.14
N GLN A 83 8.86 -28.16 -3.07
CA GLN A 83 8.41 -28.78 -1.82
C GLN A 83 9.57 -29.35 -0.98
N LYS A 84 10.66 -29.80 -1.60
CA LYS A 84 11.87 -30.30 -0.89
C LYS A 84 12.48 -29.28 0.07
N TYR A 85 12.21 -27.98 -0.12
CA TYR A 85 12.72 -26.91 0.72
C TYR A 85 11.72 -26.47 1.82
N ASN A 86 10.49 -26.97 1.85
CA ASN A 86 9.48 -26.53 2.83
C ASN A 86 9.89 -26.82 4.28
N ALA A 87 10.68 -27.86 4.51
CA ALA A 87 11.20 -28.21 5.83
C ALA A 87 12.57 -27.57 6.15
N LEU A 88 13.11 -26.71 5.25
CA LEU A 88 14.44 -26.14 5.43
C LEU A 88 14.54 -25.25 6.66
N THR A 89 13.48 -24.52 6.97
CA THR A 89 13.38 -23.65 8.14
C THR A 89 11.98 -23.75 8.77
N LYS A 90 11.90 -23.43 10.06
CA LYS A 90 10.61 -23.35 10.78
C LYS A 90 10.01 -21.95 10.77
N ARG A 91 10.74 -20.94 10.30
CA ARG A 91 10.33 -19.52 10.32
C ARG A 91 10.81 -18.83 9.05
N SER A 92 10.13 -17.76 8.67
CA SER A 92 10.61 -16.84 7.64
C SER A 92 11.91 -16.18 8.09
N ILE A 93 12.82 -15.95 7.13
CA ILE A 93 14.14 -15.36 7.39
C ILE A 93 14.29 -14.10 6.55
N TYR A 94 14.56 -12.99 7.21
CA TYR A 94 14.77 -11.69 6.61
C TYR A 94 16.21 -11.27 6.79
N SER A 95 16.79 -10.63 5.78
CA SER A 95 18.05 -9.93 5.93
C SER A 95 17.84 -8.49 6.39
N VAL A 96 18.84 -7.91 7.03
CA VAL A 96 18.85 -6.46 7.26
C VAL A 96 18.94 -5.77 5.89
N PRO A 97 18.10 -4.76 5.60
CA PRO A 97 18.16 -4.02 4.35
C PRO A 97 19.54 -3.37 4.14
N ARG A 98 20.07 -3.45 2.91
CA ARG A 98 21.36 -2.84 2.58
C ARG A 98 21.27 -1.34 2.40
N ASN A 99 20.13 -0.88 1.89
CA ASN A 99 19.84 0.52 1.62
C ASN A 99 18.71 0.95 2.55
N THR A 100 19.05 1.47 3.71
CA THR A 100 18.08 1.95 4.71
C THR A 100 17.40 3.26 4.31
N GLU A 101 17.96 3.98 3.34
CA GLU A 101 17.39 5.21 2.79
C GLU A 101 16.14 4.97 1.94
N TYR A 102 15.94 3.73 1.47
CA TYR A 102 14.81 3.36 0.66
C TYR A 102 13.89 2.40 1.40
N PRO A 103 12.57 2.57 1.33
CA PRO A 103 11.61 1.74 2.07
C PRO A 103 11.39 0.37 1.41
N PHE A 104 12.47 -0.27 0.95
CA PHE A 104 12.46 -1.57 0.31
C PHE A 104 13.17 -2.62 1.16
N LEU A 105 12.59 -3.82 1.16
CA LEU A 105 13.22 -4.99 1.77
C LEU A 105 14.01 -5.75 0.70
N ASP A 106 15.20 -6.22 1.07
CA ASP A 106 15.92 -7.19 0.25
C ASP A 106 15.13 -8.50 0.15
N PRO A 107 15.24 -9.27 -0.94
CA PRO A 107 14.63 -10.58 -1.05
C PRO A 107 14.94 -11.45 0.16
N HIS A 108 13.92 -12.10 0.70
CA HIS A 108 13.97 -12.90 1.89
C HIS A 108 13.29 -14.25 1.67
N TRP A 109 13.38 -15.14 2.64
CA TRP A 109 12.73 -16.43 2.66
C TRP A 109 11.44 -16.35 3.44
N ILE A 110 10.30 -16.65 2.81
CA ILE A 110 8.98 -16.57 3.41
C ILE A 110 8.36 -17.96 3.49
N ILE A 111 7.73 -18.25 4.63
CA ILE A 111 6.80 -19.37 4.80
C ILE A 111 5.39 -18.80 4.81
N ARG A 112 4.57 -19.23 3.86
CA ARG A 112 3.16 -18.87 3.76
C ARG A 112 2.33 -19.68 4.76
N SER A 113 1.09 -19.22 5.02
CA SER A 113 0.16 -19.89 5.94
C SER A 113 -0.20 -21.33 5.53
N ASP A 114 -0.09 -21.65 4.25
CA ASP A 114 -0.30 -23.00 3.71
C ASP A 114 0.97 -23.88 3.72
N GLY A 115 2.05 -23.40 4.31
CA GLY A 115 3.33 -24.09 4.40
C GLY A 115 4.22 -24.01 3.17
N ARG A 116 3.78 -23.37 2.07
CA ARG A 116 4.64 -23.11 0.91
C ARG A 116 5.72 -22.10 1.28
N CYS A 117 6.90 -22.31 0.70
CA CYS A 117 8.00 -21.37 0.85
C CYS A 117 8.25 -20.60 -0.44
N GLU A 118 8.67 -19.35 -0.30
CA GLU A 118 8.93 -18.45 -1.43
C GLU A 118 10.19 -17.61 -1.18
N VAL A 119 10.82 -17.20 -2.26
CA VAL A 119 11.95 -16.24 -2.30
C VAL A 119 11.46 -14.94 -2.93
N GLY A 120 11.68 -13.84 -2.29
CA GLY A 120 11.27 -12.48 -2.72
C GLY A 120 10.93 -11.61 -1.50
N PRO A 121 10.36 -10.42 -1.73
CA PRO A 121 10.17 -9.79 -3.03
C PRO A 121 11.42 -9.08 -3.55
N ASN A 122 11.39 -8.71 -4.83
CA ASN A 122 12.13 -7.57 -5.36
C ASN A 122 11.25 -6.30 -5.28
N ALA A 123 11.72 -5.18 -5.83
CA ALA A 123 10.98 -3.92 -5.85
C ALA A 123 11.10 -3.24 -7.22
N VAL A 124 10.37 -3.75 -8.20
CA VAL A 124 10.41 -3.23 -9.58
C VAL A 124 9.46 -2.05 -9.71
N PRO A 125 9.92 -0.86 -10.14
CA PRO A 125 9.04 0.26 -10.44
C PRO A 125 8.00 -0.11 -11.50
N VAL A 126 6.74 0.26 -11.26
CA VAL A 126 5.61 0.00 -12.16
C VAL A 126 4.64 1.19 -12.23
N PHE A 127 3.78 1.19 -13.23
CA PHE A 127 3.00 2.35 -13.63
C PHE A 127 1.57 2.37 -13.06
N GLY A 128 1.42 2.02 -11.81
CA GLY A 128 0.15 2.16 -11.10
C GLY A 128 -0.10 1.06 -10.08
N PRO A 129 -1.12 1.24 -9.22
CA PRO A 129 -1.39 0.34 -8.11
C PRO A 129 -1.95 -1.02 -8.52
N TYR A 130 -2.21 -1.24 -9.81
CA TYR A 130 -2.74 -2.51 -10.36
C TYR A 130 -1.84 -3.13 -11.44
N ALA A 131 -0.57 -2.72 -11.50
CA ALA A 131 0.39 -3.25 -12.47
C ALA A 131 1.03 -4.56 -12.00
N TYR A 132 0.21 -5.62 -11.88
CA TYR A 132 0.65 -6.93 -11.41
C TYR A 132 1.48 -7.69 -12.45
N THR A 133 1.36 -7.36 -13.73
CA THR A 133 2.22 -7.89 -14.80
C THR A 133 3.14 -6.80 -15.37
N PRO A 134 4.26 -7.17 -16.02
CA PRO A 134 5.18 -6.19 -16.62
C PRO A 134 4.54 -5.26 -17.66
N TYR A 135 3.45 -5.70 -18.28
CA TYR A 135 2.79 -4.99 -19.39
C TYR A 135 1.59 -4.17 -18.96
N ASP A 136 1.14 -4.31 -17.69
CA ASP A 136 -0.01 -3.60 -17.20
C ASP A 136 0.27 -2.08 -17.12
N ASN A 137 -0.70 -1.31 -17.59
CA ASN A 137 -0.73 0.15 -17.46
C ASN A 137 0.39 0.93 -18.16
N LEU A 138 1.13 0.33 -19.10
CA LEU A 138 2.18 1.02 -19.85
C LEU A 138 1.68 2.34 -20.49
N MET A 139 0.43 2.39 -20.93
CA MET A 139 -0.21 3.57 -21.54
C MET A 139 -0.67 4.62 -20.50
N LYS A 140 -0.75 4.28 -19.21
CA LYS A 140 -1.17 5.19 -18.15
C LYS A 140 -0.02 6.01 -17.54
N VAL A 141 1.19 5.80 -18.02
CA VAL A 141 2.40 6.50 -17.58
C VAL A 141 2.36 7.97 -17.94
N VAL A 142 1.88 8.26 -19.15
CA VAL A 142 1.96 9.60 -19.76
C VAL A 142 1.26 10.67 -18.91
N PRO A 143 0.03 10.47 -18.40
CA PRO A 143 -0.61 11.47 -17.54
C PRO A 143 0.12 11.70 -16.22
N LYS A 144 0.68 10.65 -15.59
CA LYS A 144 1.40 10.75 -14.31
C LYS A 144 2.75 11.48 -14.44
N ILE A 145 3.45 11.34 -15.55
CA ILE A 145 4.67 12.11 -15.84
C ILE A 145 4.37 13.63 -15.92
N PHE A 146 3.14 14.00 -16.26
CA PHE A 146 2.70 15.39 -16.35
C PHE A 146 1.99 15.93 -15.09
N SER A 147 1.89 15.16 -14.00
CA SER A 147 1.28 15.60 -12.75
C SER A 147 2.17 16.59 -11.96
N SER A 148 1.59 17.21 -10.93
CA SER A 148 2.12 18.41 -10.27
C SER A 148 3.48 18.24 -9.56
N CYS A 149 3.94 17.04 -9.28
CA CYS A 149 5.19 16.78 -8.54
C CYS A 149 6.36 16.30 -9.41
N LYS A 150 6.44 16.82 -10.64
CA LYS A 150 7.48 16.45 -11.62
C LYS A 150 8.91 16.60 -11.11
N ILE A 151 9.15 17.62 -10.27
CA ILE A 151 10.50 17.96 -9.80
C ILE A 151 11.02 16.87 -8.86
N GLY A 152 10.20 16.37 -7.92
CA GLY A 152 10.59 15.30 -7.00
C GLY A 152 10.91 13.99 -7.72
N VAL A 153 10.03 13.58 -8.64
CA VAL A 153 10.25 12.39 -9.48
C VAL A 153 11.52 12.55 -10.34
N LEU A 154 11.72 13.71 -10.96
CA LEU A 154 12.90 13.97 -11.78
C LEU A 154 14.18 13.91 -10.93
N LYS A 155 14.20 14.55 -9.76
CA LYS A 155 15.34 14.48 -8.82
C LYS A 155 15.68 13.06 -8.44
N LEU A 156 14.65 12.23 -8.13
CA LEU A 156 14.84 10.84 -7.79
C LEU A 156 15.46 10.04 -8.95
N PHE A 157 14.96 10.22 -10.17
CA PHE A 157 15.51 9.56 -11.37
C PHE A 157 16.87 10.11 -11.81
N LEU A 158 17.32 11.24 -11.29
CA LEU A 158 18.69 11.74 -11.47
C LEU A 158 19.63 11.22 -10.37
N ASN A 159 19.12 10.62 -9.32
CA ASN A 159 19.92 10.05 -8.23
C ASN A 159 20.57 8.74 -8.67
N LYS A 160 21.90 8.70 -8.73
CA LYS A 160 22.68 7.52 -9.17
C LYS A 160 22.42 6.29 -8.30
N GLN A 161 22.27 6.47 -6.98
CA GLN A 161 22.04 5.37 -6.04
C GLN A 161 20.66 4.75 -6.29
N PHE A 162 19.64 5.58 -6.52
CA PHE A 162 18.30 5.10 -6.88
C PHE A 162 18.31 4.36 -8.21
N LEU A 163 18.97 4.88 -9.24
CA LEU A 163 19.09 4.21 -10.54
C LEU A 163 19.80 2.85 -10.44
N GLN A 164 20.85 2.78 -9.63
CA GLN A 164 21.55 1.52 -9.37
C GLN A 164 20.67 0.51 -8.66
N LEU A 165 19.88 0.96 -7.66
CA LEU A 165 18.89 0.13 -6.98
C LEU A 165 17.86 -0.40 -7.98
N VAL A 166 17.26 0.46 -8.79
CA VAL A 166 16.27 0.10 -9.81
C VAL A 166 16.85 -0.93 -10.80
N SER A 167 18.09 -0.73 -11.26
CA SER A 167 18.77 -1.67 -12.14
C SER A 167 18.94 -3.05 -11.50
N ASN A 168 19.33 -3.09 -10.22
CA ASN A 168 19.49 -4.36 -9.47
C ASN A 168 18.13 -5.07 -9.30
N GLU A 169 17.06 -4.31 -9.05
CA GLU A 169 15.73 -4.87 -8.89
C GLU A 169 15.16 -5.40 -10.22
N PHE A 170 15.39 -4.71 -11.33
CA PHE A 170 15.09 -5.24 -12.67
C PHE A 170 15.89 -6.51 -12.97
N SER A 171 17.18 -6.53 -12.64
CA SER A 171 18.01 -7.74 -12.80
C SER A 171 17.41 -8.92 -12.02
N SER A 172 16.93 -8.71 -10.81
CA SER A 172 16.24 -9.74 -10.01
C SER A 172 14.87 -10.14 -10.58
N SER A 173 14.20 -9.26 -11.30
CA SER A 173 12.93 -9.56 -11.99
C SER A 173 13.15 -10.47 -13.20
N PHE A 174 14.16 -10.18 -14.02
CA PHE A 174 14.48 -10.97 -15.22
C PHE A 174 15.22 -12.26 -14.92
N SER A 175 16.00 -12.30 -13.83
CA SER A 175 16.84 -13.44 -13.48
C SER A 175 16.46 -14.02 -12.11
N LYS A 176 15.78 -15.18 -12.12
CA LYS A 176 15.53 -15.94 -10.89
C LYS A 176 16.83 -16.27 -10.15
N THR A 177 17.91 -16.53 -10.89
CA THR A 177 19.22 -16.82 -10.32
C THR A 177 19.73 -15.66 -9.48
N ASN A 178 19.58 -14.42 -9.96
CA ASN A 178 19.98 -13.24 -9.20
C ASN A 178 19.16 -13.09 -7.93
N MET A 179 17.83 -13.28 -8.01
CA MET A 179 16.96 -13.17 -6.84
C MET A 179 17.28 -14.28 -5.81
N VAL A 180 17.34 -15.53 -6.22
CA VAL A 180 17.63 -16.65 -5.31
C VAL A 180 19.03 -16.53 -4.71
N ASN A 181 20.04 -16.07 -5.47
CA ASN A 181 21.39 -15.86 -4.96
C ASN A 181 21.47 -14.79 -3.86
N ARG A 182 20.58 -13.81 -3.85
CA ARG A 182 20.50 -12.84 -2.74
C ARG A 182 20.11 -13.54 -1.43
N VAL A 183 19.21 -14.52 -1.48
CA VAL A 183 18.75 -15.30 -0.31
C VAL A 183 19.77 -16.40 0.04
N ARG A 184 20.51 -16.95 -0.90
CA ARG A 184 21.56 -17.94 -0.66
C ARG A 184 22.67 -17.49 0.30
N ARG A 185 22.82 -16.20 0.50
CA ARG A 185 23.78 -15.64 1.50
C ARG A 185 23.52 -16.14 2.91
N PHE A 186 22.26 -16.39 3.24
CA PHE A 186 21.84 -16.91 4.55
C PHE A 186 21.14 -18.28 4.49
N LEU A 187 20.81 -18.74 3.29
CA LEU A 187 20.31 -20.10 3.01
C LEU A 187 21.09 -20.74 1.85
N PRO A 188 22.35 -21.15 2.08
CA PRO A 188 23.26 -21.61 1.01
C PRO A 188 22.79 -22.87 0.27
N SER A 189 21.93 -23.69 0.88
CA SER A 189 21.39 -24.92 0.31
C SER A 189 20.41 -24.73 -0.86
N LEU A 190 19.91 -23.50 -1.07
CA LEU A 190 19.01 -23.21 -2.18
C LEU A 190 19.75 -23.32 -3.52
N ASN A 191 19.15 -24.02 -4.50
CA ASN A 191 19.65 -24.06 -5.86
C ASN A 191 18.69 -23.26 -6.77
N PRO A 192 19.16 -22.17 -7.44
CA PRO A 192 18.31 -21.36 -8.33
C PRO A 192 17.65 -22.17 -9.46
N HIS A 193 18.27 -23.24 -9.92
CA HIS A 193 17.72 -24.08 -11.00
C HIS A 193 16.47 -24.83 -10.59
N ASP A 194 16.24 -25.02 -9.29
CA ASP A 194 15.06 -25.74 -8.78
C ASP A 194 13.79 -24.89 -8.84
N PHE A 195 13.91 -23.57 -8.81
CA PHE A 195 12.78 -22.65 -8.86
C PHE A 195 12.20 -22.58 -10.28
N LYS A 196 10.99 -23.08 -10.47
CA LYS A 196 10.32 -23.17 -11.78
C LYS A 196 9.10 -22.30 -11.91
N GLN A 197 8.49 -21.91 -10.78
CA GLN A 197 7.22 -21.23 -10.74
C GLN A 197 7.33 -19.87 -10.04
N ARG A 198 6.70 -18.84 -10.64
CA ARG A 198 6.54 -17.55 -9.99
C ARG A 198 5.40 -17.60 -8.98
N GLY A 199 5.59 -16.92 -7.86
CA GLY A 199 4.55 -16.65 -6.87
C GLY A 199 3.66 -15.47 -7.28
N MET A 200 2.71 -15.16 -6.42
CA MET A 200 1.85 -13.99 -6.61
C MET A 200 2.64 -12.71 -6.38
N ALA A 201 2.51 -11.74 -7.29
CA ALA A 201 3.09 -10.43 -7.11
C ALA A 201 2.21 -9.56 -6.19
N GLY A 202 2.85 -8.66 -5.45
CA GLY A 202 2.19 -7.60 -4.68
C GLY A 202 2.60 -6.21 -5.19
N ILE A 203 1.72 -5.23 -5.09
CA ILE A 203 2.05 -3.84 -5.41
C ILE A 203 2.14 -3.05 -4.11
N ARG A 204 3.21 -2.28 -3.97
CA ARG A 204 3.38 -1.30 -2.92
C ARG A 204 3.41 0.10 -3.52
N THR A 205 2.50 0.95 -3.08
CA THR A 205 2.50 2.37 -3.40
C THR A 205 3.23 3.12 -2.29
N ILE A 206 4.14 4.01 -2.66
CA ILE A 206 4.93 4.81 -1.74
C ILE A 206 4.85 6.26 -2.19
N LEU A 207 4.69 7.17 -1.26
CA LEU A 207 4.65 8.59 -1.54
C LEU A 207 6.06 9.16 -1.59
N ILE A 208 6.26 10.13 -2.47
CA ILE A 208 7.43 10.99 -2.52
C ILE A 208 7.02 12.45 -2.52
N ASP A 209 7.82 13.27 -1.88
CA ASP A 209 7.64 14.70 -1.82
C ASP A 209 8.27 15.43 -3.03
N LYS A 210 8.14 16.77 -3.06
CA LYS A 210 8.76 17.64 -4.07
C LYS A 210 10.29 17.62 -4.11
N ASN A 211 10.94 17.09 -3.07
CA ASN A 211 12.39 16.94 -3.00
C ASN A 211 12.86 15.59 -3.55
N GLY A 212 11.95 14.65 -3.79
CA GLY A 212 12.25 13.27 -4.20
C GLY A 212 12.51 12.35 -3.01
N GLU A 213 12.11 12.76 -1.80
CA GLU A 213 12.26 11.97 -0.59
C GLU A 213 11.05 11.07 -0.39
N PHE A 214 11.29 9.83 0.02
CA PHE A 214 10.25 8.86 0.31
C PHE A 214 9.61 9.14 1.66
N ALA A 215 8.28 9.11 1.72
CA ALA A 215 7.57 9.12 2.99
C ALA A 215 7.92 7.85 3.78
N SER A 216 8.70 8.02 4.85
CA SER A 216 9.19 6.92 5.71
C SER A 216 8.14 6.42 6.68
N GLU A 217 7.17 7.27 7.04
CA GLU A 217 6.15 7.00 8.04
C GLU A 217 4.75 6.89 7.42
N SER A 218 3.82 6.39 8.21
CA SER A 218 2.41 6.43 7.83
C SER A 218 1.94 7.88 7.75
N LEU A 219 1.36 8.25 6.61
CA LEU A 219 0.87 9.60 6.35
C LEU A 219 -0.65 9.60 6.33
N VAL A 220 -1.22 10.38 7.24
CA VAL A 220 -2.66 10.65 7.29
C VAL A 220 -2.85 12.15 7.15
N VAL A 221 -3.71 12.55 6.21
CA VAL A 221 -4.10 13.94 5.97
C VAL A 221 -5.59 14.07 6.20
N GLU A 222 -5.99 15.13 6.87
CA GLU A 222 -7.40 15.37 7.20
C GLU A 222 -7.79 16.83 7.00
N ASP A 223 -9.09 17.04 6.80
CA ASP A 223 -9.74 18.32 6.90
C ASP A 223 -11.04 18.20 7.74
N ASP A 224 -11.88 19.23 7.75
CA ASP A 224 -13.12 19.26 8.56
C ASP A 224 -14.11 18.14 8.20
N SER A 225 -14.03 17.57 7.01
CA SER A 225 -15.02 16.63 6.46
C SER A 225 -14.42 15.33 5.94
N SER A 226 -13.11 15.18 5.97
CA SER A 226 -12.47 13.97 5.45
C SER A 226 -11.15 13.62 6.14
N LEU A 227 -10.83 12.32 6.15
CA LEU A 227 -9.58 11.75 6.59
C LEU A 227 -9.05 10.81 5.51
N HIS A 228 -7.80 10.98 5.11
CA HIS A 228 -7.16 10.22 4.05
C HIS A 228 -5.92 9.50 4.56
N ILE A 229 -5.93 8.18 4.51
CA ILE A 229 -4.76 7.34 4.80
C ILE A 229 -3.98 7.20 3.49
N LEU A 230 -2.93 8.03 3.32
CA LEU A 230 -2.20 8.14 2.06
C LEU A 230 -1.04 7.15 1.98
N ASN A 231 -0.35 6.94 3.08
CA ASN A 231 0.71 5.96 3.20
C ASN A 231 0.52 5.17 4.49
N TYR A 232 0.57 3.85 4.38
CA TYR A 232 0.50 2.97 5.53
C TYR A 232 1.58 1.89 5.40
N ASN A 233 2.59 2.00 6.26
CA ASN A 233 3.76 1.14 6.18
C ASN A 233 3.48 -0.30 6.65
N SER A 234 4.30 -1.24 6.16
CA SER A 234 4.31 -2.62 6.64
C SER A 234 4.72 -2.66 8.13
N PRO A 235 4.07 -3.49 8.96
CA PRO A 235 3.15 -4.59 8.62
C PRO A 235 1.67 -4.16 8.55
N GLY A 236 1.21 -3.74 7.38
CA GLY A 236 -0.12 -3.15 7.20
C GLY A 236 -1.29 -4.05 7.62
N ALA A 237 -1.28 -5.32 7.25
CA ALA A 237 -2.40 -6.21 7.54
C ALA A 237 -2.56 -6.49 9.04
N THR A 238 -1.47 -6.71 9.76
CA THR A 238 -1.51 -7.00 11.21
C THR A 238 -1.73 -5.75 12.05
N GLY A 239 -1.29 -4.58 11.58
CA GLY A 239 -1.50 -3.29 12.23
C GLY A 239 -2.85 -2.62 11.90
N ALA A 240 -3.63 -3.15 10.95
CA ALA A 240 -4.85 -2.49 10.47
C ALA A 240 -5.90 -2.27 11.55
N LEU A 241 -6.13 -3.25 12.43
CA LEU A 241 -7.14 -3.15 13.49
C LEU A 241 -6.81 -2.10 14.56
N PRO A 242 -5.59 -2.07 15.15
CA PRO A 242 -5.22 -1.01 16.09
C PRO A 242 -5.26 0.38 15.46
N VAL A 243 -4.82 0.54 14.21
CA VAL A 243 -4.89 1.82 13.50
C VAL A 243 -6.33 2.26 13.27
N ALA A 244 -7.21 1.35 12.84
CA ALA A 244 -8.64 1.64 12.67
C ALA A 244 -9.29 2.03 14.00
N ALA A 245 -8.94 1.37 15.11
CA ALA A 245 -9.43 1.71 16.44
C ALA A 245 -8.96 3.10 16.88
N ASN A 246 -7.69 3.46 16.60
CA ASN A 246 -7.18 4.79 16.90
C ASN A 246 -7.89 5.88 16.10
N ILE A 247 -8.10 5.67 14.80
CA ILE A 247 -8.86 6.59 13.94
C ILE A 247 -10.29 6.76 14.50
N ALA A 248 -10.97 5.67 14.83
CA ALA A 248 -12.33 5.73 15.38
C ALA A 248 -12.39 6.54 16.69
N ARG A 249 -11.42 6.36 17.61
CA ARG A 249 -11.34 7.16 18.84
C ARG A 249 -11.14 8.64 18.54
N THR A 250 -10.24 8.98 17.62
CA THR A 250 -10.00 10.37 17.21
C THR A 250 -11.26 11.03 16.66
N LEU A 251 -12.04 10.33 15.82
CA LEU A 251 -13.29 10.84 15.27
C LEU A 251 -14.35 11.06 16.33
N VAL A 252 -14.43 10.19 17.34
CA VAL A 252 -15.32 10.37 18.49
C VAL A 252 -14.90 11.57 19.34
N GLN A 253 -13.60 11.70 19.65
CA GLN A 253 -13.07 12.84 20.42
C GLN A 253 -13.30 14.18 19.72
N LYS A 254 -13.28 14.20 18.39
CA LYS A 254 -13.58 15.38 17.56
C LYS A 254 -15.09 15.63 17.38
N ASN A 255 -15.96 14.82 17.99
CA ASN A 255 -17.43 14.86 17.81
C ASN A 255 -17.90 14.71 16.35
N ILE A 256 -17.08 14.10 15.50
CA ILE A 256 -17.42 13.80 14.10
C ILE A 256 -18.39 12.62 14.03
N VAL A 257 -18.22 11.65 14.93
CA VAL A 257 -19.09 10.48 15.06
C VAL A 257 -19.58 10.40 16.49
N ASN A 258 -20.89 10.22 16.68
CA ASN A 258 -21.45 9.99 17.99
C ASN A 258 -21.02 8.60 18.50
N SER A 259 -20.47 8.53 19.73
CA SER A 259 -20.31 7.25 20.39
C SER A 259 -21.70 6.69 20.69
N THR A 260 -22.15 5.74 19.91
CA THR A 260 -23.31 4.94 20.35
C THR A 260 -22.88 4.19 21.61
N SER A 261 -23.68 4.29 22.67
CA SER A 261 -23.44 3.78 24.03
C SER A 261 -23.31 2.25 24.16
N LYS A 262 -23.18 1.51 23.08
CA LYS A 262 -22.70 0.13 23.11
C LYS A 262 -21.19 0.17 23.18
N GLN A 263 -20.66 0.00 24.38
CA GLN A 263 -19.24 -0.31 24.57
C GLN A 263 -18.87 -1.48 23.64
N ILE A 264 -18.24 -1.15 22.52
CA ILE A 264 -17.52 -2.15 21.74
C ILE A 264 -16.27 -2.39 22.55
N ASN A 265 -16.25 -3.41 23.38
CA ASN A 265 -15.04 -3.89 24.03
C ASN A 265 -14.13 -4.42 22.90
N PHE A 266 -13.24 -3.56 22.41
CA PHE A 266 -12.12 -4.02 21.61
C PHE A 266 -11.22 -4.86 22.54
N PRO A 267 -10.86 -6.09 22.16
CA PRO A 267 -10.03 -6.96 23.00
C PRO A 267 -8.61 -6.42 23.29
N PHE A 268 -8.32 -5.19 22.87
CA PHE A 268 -7.03 -4.50 23.03
C PHE A 268 -7.19 -3.09 23.59
N SER A 269 -8.30 -2.77 24.27
CA SER A 269 -8.59 -1.41 24.74
C SER A 269 -7.66 -0.91 25.84
N ASP A 270 -6.94 -1.79 26.52
CA ASP A 270 -6.20 -1.45 27.74
C ASP A 270 -4.67 -1.43 27.56
N GLU A 271 -4.14 -1.72 26.36
CA GLU A 271 -2.71 -1.82 26.10
C GLU A 271 -2.15 -0.82 25.06
N ILE A 272 -2.89 0.25 24.75
CA ILE A 272 -2.41 1.28 23.80
C ILE A 272 -2.46 2.66 24.44
#